data_26b5df03719c234d60d675d6f4ef9c41
#
_entry.id   26b5df03719c234d60d675d6f4ef9c41
#
_cell.length_a   1.000
_cell.length_b   1.000
_cell.length_c   1.000
_cell.angle_alpha   90.00
_cell.angle_beta   90.00
_cell.angle_gamma   90.00
#
_symmetry.space_group_name_H-M   'P 1'
#
loop_
_entity.id
_entity.type
_entity.pdbx_description
1 polymer ?
#
loop_
_entity_poly.entity_id
_entity_poly.type
_entity_poly.pdbx_seq_one_letter_code
_entity_poly.pdbx_strand_id
1 'polypeptide(L)'
;MPARRCIDDILAETRARLRRVEPEAAAELAAGGGLLVDIRPVELRRRDGEIPGARIVDRNVLQWRLDPTSPSRLPGVDESVYRRPVILFCDEGYASSLAADDLQRLGLEGATDLIGGFQAWRRAGLPVTPPPTGQNAAF
;
A
#
# COMPACT_ATOMS: atom_id res chain seq x y z
N MET A 1 -31.88 -8.14 7.27
CA MET A 1 -31.16 -7.27 6.31
C MET A 1 -30.28 -6.30 7.08
N PRO A 2 -29.00 -6.20 6.73
CA PRO A 2 -28.18 -5.17 7.35
C PRO A 2 -28.67 -3.78 6.94
N ALA A 3 -28.45 -2.81 7.80
CA ALA A 3 -28.74 -1.43 7.47
C ALA A 3 -27.82 -0.96 6.34
N ARG A 4 -28.31 -0.04 5.53
CA ARG A 4 -27.49 0.58 4.48
C ARG A 4 -26.44 1.45 5.14
N ARG A 5 -25.23 1.42 4.57
CA ARG A 5 -24.09 2.17 5.06
C ARG A 5 -23.41 2.87 3.90
N CYS A 6 -22.87 4.03 4.13
CA CYS A 6 -22.08 4.70 3.10
C CYS A 6 -20.59 4.28 3.22
N ILE A 7 -19.87 4.43 2.13
CA ILE A 7 -18.44 4.07 2.13
C ILE A 7 -17.63 4.90 3.13
N ASP A 8 -18.04 6.14 3.36
CA ASP A 8 -17.31 6.99 4.31
C ASP A 8 -17.42 6.46 5.73
N ASP A 9 -18.57 5.89 6.12
CA ASP A 9 -18.74 5.28 7.43
C ASP A 9 -17.85 4.05 7.59
N ILE A 10 -17.81 3.20 6.57
CA ILE A 10 -16.97 2.01 6.56
C ILE A 10 -15.49 2.41 6.62
N LEU A 11 -15.12 3.41 5.85
CA LEU A 11 -13.75 3.90 5.83
C LEU A 11 -13.33 4.45 7.20
N ALA A 12 -14.20 5.22 7.85
CA ALA A 12 -13.91 5.76 9.19
C ALA A 12 -13.72 4.65 10.21
N GLU A 13 -14.55 3.61 10.19
CA GLU A 13 -14.39 2.45 11.07
C GLU A 13 -13.09 1.71 10.83
N THR A 14 -12.76 1.50 9.57
CA THR A 14 -11.52 0.82 9.18
C THR A 14 -10.32 1.61 9.65
N ARG A 15 -10.30 2.91 9.39
CA ARG A 15 -9.19 3.78 9.78
C ARG A 15 -9.00 3.89 11.27
N ALA A 16 -10.08 3.73 12.06
CA ALA A 16 -9.98 3.73 13.51
C ALA A 16 -9.13 2.57 14.04
N ARG A 17 -9.00 1.49 13.27
CA ARG A 17 -8.18 0.34 13.63
C ARG A 17 -6.75 0.42 13.11
N LEU A 18 -6.45 1.39 12.25
CA LEU A 18 -5.14 1.50 11.59
C LEU A 18 -4.30 2.58 12.26
N ARG A 19 -3.00 2.35 12.30
CA ARG A 19 -2.02 3.38 12.67
C ARG A 19 -1.49 4.01 11.40
N ARG A 20 -2.34 4.76 10.72
CA ARG A 20 -2.01 5.37 9.45
C ARG A 20 -0.82 6.29 9.57
N VAL A 21 0.00 6.38 8.54
CA VAL A 21 1.25 7.13 8.60
C VAL A 21 1.31 8.24 7.56
N GLU A 22 1.90 9.35 7.95
CA GLU A 22 2.25 10.44 7.04
C GLU A 22 3.42 10.05 6.15
N PRO A 23 3.62 10.72 5.01
CA PRO A 23 4.70 10.34 4.08
C PRO A 23 6.09 10.25 4.70
N GLU A 24 6.48 11.19 5.53
CA GLU A 24 7.80 11.18 6.16
C GLU A 24 7.97 9.99 7.09
N ALA A 25 6.94 9.67 7.86
CA ALA A 25 6.98 8.51 8.74
C ALA A 25 7.03 7.21 7.94
N ALA A 26 6.30 7.14 6.83
CA ALA A 26 6.35 5.98 5.94
C ALA A 26 7.75 5.78 5.37
N ALA A 27 8.42 6.86 4.96
CA ALA A 27 9.78 6.80 4.45
C ALA A 27 10.75 6.28 5.51
N GLU A 28 10.61 6.74 6.76
CA GLU A 28 11.45 6.27 7.87
C GLU A 28 11.22 4.80 8.17
N LEU A 29 9.98 4.35 8.19
CA LEU A 29 9.65 2.95 8.42
C LEU A 29 10.22 2.07 7.32
N ALA A 30 10.12 2.50 6.06
CA ALA A 30 10.67 1.75 4.94
C ALA A 30 12.20 1.66 5.03
N ALA A 31 12.88 2.74 5.39
CA ALA A 31 14.32 2.75 5.57
C ALA A 31 14.76 1.82 6.71
N GLY A 32 13.92 1.65 7.71
CA GLY A 32 14.17 0.76 8.85
C GLY A 32 13.78 -0.70 8.64
N GLY A 33 13.42 -1.09 7.42
CA GLY A 33 13.08 -2.48 7.10
C GLY A 33 11.60 -2.74 6.87
N GLY A 34 10.76 -1.71 6.93
CA GLY A 34 9.35 -1.81 6.58
C GLY A 34 9.15 -2.02 5.08
N LEU A 35 8.00 -2.51 4.73
CA LEU A 35 7.66 -2.82 3.34
C LEU A 35 6.65 -1.79 2.83
N LEU A 36 6.99 -1.11 1.74
CA LEU A 36 6.03 -0.27 1.01
C LEU A 36 5.41 -1.08 -0.10
N VAL A 37 4.09 -1.02 -0.21
CA VAL A 37 3.34 -1.79 -1.22
C VAL A 37 2.44 -0.86 -2.01
N ASP A 38 2.70 -0.78 -3.30
CA ASP A 38 1.95 0.03 -4.26
C ASP A 38 0.81 -0.79 -4.85
N ILE A 39 -0.42 -0.40 -4.53
CA ILE A 39 -1.62 -1.10 -5.05
C ILE A 39 -2.33 -0.30 -6.14
N ARG A 40 -1.68 0.73 -6.69
CA ARG A 40 -2.26 1.53 -7.77
C ARG A 40 -2.36 0.72 -9.06
N PRO A 41 -3.37 1.02 -9.90
CA PRO A 41 -3.38 0.46 -11.26
C PRO A 41 -2.19 1.00 -12.07
N VAL A 42 -1.78 0.23 -13.07
CA VAL A 42 -0.59 0.54 -13.87
C VAL A 42 -0.68 1.91 -14.55
N GLU A 43 -1.88 2.34 -14.92
CA GLU A 43 -2.10 3.63 -15.58
C GLU A 43 -1.60 4.80 -14.73
N LEU A 44 -1.78 4.71 -13.42
CA LEU A 44 -1.32 5.76 -12.50
C LEU A 44 0.19 5.76 -12.35
N ARG A 45 0.81 4.58 -12.33
CA ARG A 45 2.27 4.49 -12.30
C ARG A 45 2.89 5.03 -13.58
N ARG A 46 2.26 4.76 -14.72
CA ARG A 46 2.71 5.31 -16.02
C ARG A 46 2.61 6.83 -16.04
N ARG A 47 1.57 7.37 -15.43
CA ARG A 47 1.36 8.83 -15.39
C ARG A 47 2.33 9.53 -14.47
N ASP A 48 2.52 9.00 -13.26
CA ASP A 48 3.16 9.73 -12.16
C ASP A 48 4.48 9.14 -11.68
N GLY A 49 4.83 7.93 -12.11
CA GLY A 49 6.05 7.27 -11.63
C GLY A 49 5.81 6.40 -10.41
N GLU A 50 6.89 5.99 -9.75
CA GLU A 50 6.87 5.00 -8.69
C GLU A 50 7.72 5.44 -7.50
N ILE A 51 7.43 4.91 -6.32
CA ILE A 51 8.29 5.10 -5.15
C ILE A 51 9.40 4.05 -5.20
N PRO A 52 10.68 4.47 -5.19
CA PRO A 52 11.79 3.52 -5.23
C PRO A 52 11.70 2.50 -4.08
N GLY A 53 11.89 1.23 -4.41
CA GLY A 53 11.86 0.16 -3.43
C GLY A 53 10.47 -0.36 -3.08
N ALA A 54 9.41 0.30 -3.51
CA ALA A 54 8.07 -0.20 -3.27
C ALA A 54 7.80 -1.47 -4.08
N ARG A 55 7.11 -2.43 -3.47
CA ARG A 55 6.65 -3.63 -4.15
C ARG A 55 5.32 -3.35 -4.81
N ILE A 56 5.20 -3.72 -6.07
CA ILE A 56 3.99 -3.49 -6.85
C ILE A 56 3.10 -4.72 -6.74
N VAL A 57 1.88 -4.56 -6.27
CA VAL A 57 0.93 -5.66 -6.11
C VAL A 57 -0.45 -5.21 -6.56
N ASP A 58 -1.03 -5.93 -7.50
CA ASP A 58 -2.41 -5.72 -7.90
C ASP A 58 -3.32 -5.93 -6.68
N ARG A 59 -4.22 -4.95 -6.44
CA ARG A 59 -5.15 -4.99 -5.31
C ARG A 59 -5.95 -6.30 -5.27
N ASN A 60 -6.29 -6.85 -6.43
CA ASN A 60 -7.12 -8.04 -6.53
C ASN A 60 -6.45 -9.30 -6.00
N VAL A 61 -5.13 -9.33 -5.94
CA VAL A 61 -4.36 -10.50 -5.47
C VAL A 61 -3.52 -10.19 -4.22
N LEU A 62 -3.78 -9.07 -3.61
CA LEU A 62 -2.96 -8.57 -2.49
C LEU A 62 -2.79 -9.60 -1.39
N GLN A 63 -3.88 -10.19 -0.90
CA GLN A 63 -3.83 -11.12 0.21
C GLN A 63 -2.96 -12.34 -0.11
N TRP A 64 -3.09 -12.89 -1.32
CA TRP A 64 -2.28 -14.04 -1.74
C TRP A 64 -0.81 -13.70 -1.86
N ARG A 65 -0.51 -12.46 -2.25
CA ARG A 65 0.88 -12.02 -2.43
C ARG A 65 1.58 -11.70 -1.12
N LEU A 66 0.84 -11.34 -0.09
CA LEU A 66 1.38 -10.94 1.22
C LEU A 66 1.20 -12.01 2.31
N ASP A 67 0.49 -13.09 2.03
CA ASP A 67 0.34 -14.21 2.96
C ASP A 67 1.59 -15.09 2.91
N PRO A 68 2.38 -15.17 4.00
CA PRO A 68 3.61 -15.96 3.97
C PRO A 68 3.38 -17.46 3.82
N THR A 69 2.14 -17.94 3.99
CA THR A 69 1.80 -19.35 3.78
C THR A 69 1.32 -19.64 2.35
N SER A 70 1.11 -18.60 1.54
CA SER A 70 0.59 -18.78 0.19
C SER A 70 1.70 -19.21 -0.79
N PRO A 71 1.44 -20.17 -1.68
CA PRO A 71 2.39 -20.48 -2.76
C PRO A 71 2.53 -19.31 -3.75
N SER A 72 1.60 -18.36 -3.74
CA SER A 72 1.63 -17.18 -4.61
C SER A 72 2.25 -15.95 -3.94
N ARG A 73 2.86 -16.09 -2.79
CA ARG A 73 3.46 -14.96 -2.07
C ARG A 73 4.57 -14.29 -2.90
N LEU A 74 4.78 -13.01 -2.66
CA LEU A 74 5.89 -12.28 -3.28
C LEU A 74 7.23 -12.88 -2.85
N PRO A 75 8.24 -12.87 -3.73
CA PRO A 75 9.59 -13.22 -3.32
C PRO A 75 10.03 -12.37 -2.12
N GLY A 76 10.60 -13.04 -1.12
CA GLY A 76 11.07 -12.37 0.09
C GLY A 76 10.01 -12.19 1.17
N VAL A 77 8.75 -12.53 0.90
CA VAL A 77 7.71 -12.55 1.95
C VAL A 77 7.86 -13.84 2.75
N ASP A 78 8.13 -13.70 4.02
CA ASP A 78 8.27 -14.81 4.97
C ASP A 78 7.52 -14.48 6.26
N GLU A 79 7.72 -15.30 7.30
CA GLU A 79 7.01 -15.11 8.56
C GLU A 79 7.29 -13.76 9.24
N SER A 80 8.38 -13.08 8.87
CA SER A 80 8.68 -11.76 9.44
C SER A 80 7.62 -10.73 9.06
N VAL A 81 6.88 -10.95 7.97
CA VAL A 81 5.85 -10.02 7.53
C VAL A 81 4.72 -9.86 8.55
N TYR A 82 4.50 -10.85 9.43
CA TYR A 82 3.49 -10.73 10.48
C TYR A 82 3.79 -9.59 11.45
N ARG A 83 5.04 -9.18 11.58
CA ARG A 83 5.49 -8.18 12.56
C ARG A 83 6.12 -6.94 11.93
N ARG A 84 6.48 -7.01 10.65
CA ARG A 84 7.09 -5.87 9.95
C ARG A 84 6.05 -4.79 9.72
N PRO A 85 6.46 -3.51 9.73
CA PRO A 85 5.59 -2.49 9.15
C PRO A 85 5.35 -2.80 7.68
N VAL A 86 4.08 -2.86 7.29
CA VAL A 86 3.66 -3.05 5.90
C VAL A 86 2.75 -1.88 5.57
N ILE A 87 3.25 -0.95 4.77
CA ILE A 87 2.55 0.30 4.47
C ILE A 87 2.05 0.23 3.03
N LEU A 88 0.75 0.10 2.89
CA LEU A 88 0.11 0.10 1.58
C LEU A 88 -0.16 1.53 1.13
N PHE A 89 -0.06 1.79 -0.15
CA PHE A 89 -0.51 3.07 -0.68
C PHE A 89 -1.23 2.90 -2.01
N CYS A 90 -2.24 3.72 -2.19
CA CYS A 90 -2.95 3.92 -3.44
C CYS A 90 -2.67 5.35 -3.91
N ASP A 91 -3.51 5.89 -4.79
CA ASP A 91 -3.24 7.22 -5.32
C ASP A 91 -3.48 8.33 -4.30
N GLU A 92 -4.61 8.28 -3.57
CA GLU A 92 -5.02 9.35 -2.66
C GLU A 92 -5.30 8.90 -1.22
N GLY A 93 -5.11 7.63 -0.91
CA GLY A 93 -5.22 7.13 0.46
C GLY A 93 -6.60 6.64 0.88
N TYR A 94 -7.46 6.26 -0.07
CA TYR A 94 -8.78 5.70 0.23
C TYR A 94 -8.78 4.18 0.18
N ALA A 95 -8.56 3.60 -0.99
CA ALA A 95 -8.59 2.15 -1.16
C ALA A 95 -7.55 1.43 -0.30
N SER A 96 -6.43 2.08 -0.03
CA SER A 96 -5.36 1.49 0.76
C SER A 96 -5.75 1.22 2.20
N SER A 97 -6.64 2.02 2.77
CA SER A 97 -7.14 1.77 4.12
C SER A 97 -7.90 0.46 4.19
N LEU A 98 -8.79 0.21 3.22
CA LEU A 98 -9.54 -1.05 3.15
C LEU A 98 -8.60 -2.24 2.92
N ALA A 99 -7.61 -2.05 2.07
CA ALA A 99 -6.63 -3.09 1.77
C ALA A 99 -5.79 -3.44 3.00
N ALA A 100 -5.38 -2.45 3.78
CA ALA A 100 -4.62 -2.67 5.01
C ALA A 100 -5.44 -3.47 6.04
N ASP A 101 -6.72 -3.17 6.14
CA ASP A 101 -7.62 -3.91 7.03
C ASP A 101 -7.67 -5.39 6.63
N ASP A 102 -7.73 -5.67 5.33
CA ASP A 102 -7.70 -7.05 4.83
C ASP A 102 -6.42 -7.79 5.24
N LEU A 103 -5.28 -7.10 5.20
CA LEU A 103 -4.02 -7.72 5.62
C LEU A 103 -3.96 -7.94 7.12
N GLN A 104 -4.56 -7.08 7.92
CA GLN A 104 -4.64 -7.31 9.37
C GLN A 104 -5.42 -8.58 9.68
N ARG A 105 -6.42 -8.89 8.89
CA ARG A 105 -7.20 -10.15 9.05
C ARG A 105 -6.34 -11.39 8.81
N LEU A 106 -5.27 -11.27 8.04
CA LEU A 106 -4.30 -12.36 7.86
C LEU A 106 -3.32 -12.48 9.02
N GLY A 107 -3.37 -11.54 9.96
CA GLY A 107 -2.43 -11.51 11.07
C GLY A 107 -1.22 -10.60 10.89
N LEU A 108 -1.19 -9.79 9.80
CA LEU A 108 -0.13 -8.82 9.62
C LEU A 108 -0.39 -7.63 10.53
N GLU A 109 0.16 -7.69 11.75
CA GLU A 109 -0.13 -6.71 12.80
C GLU A 109 0.35 -5.30 12.45
N GLY A 110 1.42 -5.19 11.68
CA GLY A 110 1.99 -3.92 11.25
C GLY A 110 1.43 -3.37 9.94
N ALA A 111 0.35 -3.98 9.42
CA ALA A 111 -0.26 -3.49 8.18
C ALA A 111 -1.02 -2.20 8.42
N THR A 112 -0.72 -1.20 7.61
CA THR A 112 -1.38 0.10 7.64
C THR A 112 -1.30 0.74 6.25
N ASP A 113 -1.66 2.02 6.14
CA ASP A 113 -1.60 2.70 4.87
C ASP A 113 -1.06 4.13 4.99
N LEU A 114 -0.70 4.68 3.84
CA LEU A 114 -0.12 6.00 3.70
C LEU A 114 -1.22 7.05 3.58
N ILE A 115 -1.28 7.98 4.51
CA ILE A 115 -2.23 9.09 4.48
C ILE A 115 -1.98 9.91 3.22
N GLY A 116 -3.04 10.11 2.44
CA GLY A 116 -2.99 10.89 1.20
C GLY A 116 -2.33 10.18 0.03
N GLY A 117 -1.84 8.95 0.24
CA GLY A 117 -1.32 8.09 -0.83
C GLY A 117 -0.12 8.65 -1.58
N PHE A 118 0.05 8.19 -2.80
CA PHE A 118 1.15 8.61 -3.66
C PHE A 118 1.20 10.13 -3.86
N GLN A 119 0.04 10.77 -3.99
CA GLN A 119 0.00 12.21 -4.21
C GLN A 119 0.58 12.98 -3.02
N ALA A 120 0.29 12.55 -1.79
CA ALA A 120 0.88 13.16 -0.59
C ALA A 120 2.38 12.92 -0.49
N TRP A 121 2.83 11.72 -0.84
CA TRP A 121 4.27 11.38 -0.90
C TRP A 121 4.99 12.33 -1.85
N ARG A 122 4.44 12.51 -3.05
CA ARG A 122 5.00 13.37 -4.07
C ARG A 122 5.04 14.84 -3.60
N ARG A 123 3.95 15.33 -3.02
CA ARG A 123 3.88 16.70 -2.49
C ARG A 123 4.87 16.95 -1.36
N ALA A 124 5.20 15.91 -0.60
CA ALA A 124 6.20 16.01 0.47
C ALA A 124 7.64 16.09 -0.05
N GLY A 125 7.84 15.96 -1.36
CA GLY A 125 9.16 16.00 -1.97
C GLY A 125 10.00 14.76 -1.76
N LEU A 126 9.38 13.64 -1.37
CA LEU A 126 10.10 12.38 -1.17
C LEU A 126 10.42 11.72 -2.52
N PRO A 127 11.41 10.80 -2.57
CA PRO A 127 11.90 10.26 -3.84
C PRO A 127 10.82 9.58 -4.67
N VAL A 128 10.78 9.91 -5.96
CA VAL A 128 9.92 9.30 -6.95
C VAL A 128 10.77 8.99 -8.18
N THR A 129 10.68 7.75 -8.66
CA THR A 129 11.25 7.39 -9.94
C THR A 129 10.28 7.89 -11.03
N PRO A 130 10.73 8.77 -11.93
CA PRO A 130 9.82 9.29 -12.95
C PRO A 130 9.30 8.19 -13.86
N PRO A 131 8.12 8.39 -14.49
CA PRO A 131 7.59 7.40 -15.41
C PRO A 131 8.49 7.26 -16.63
N PRO A 132 8.51 6.08 -17.27
CA PRO A 132 9.27 5.90 -18.50
C PRO A 132 8.73 6.82 -19.60
N THR A 133 9.62 7.24 -20.52
CA THR A 133 9.30 8.14 -21.61
C THR A 133 9.54 7.46 -22.95
N GLY A 134 8.92 7.99 -24.01
CA GLY A 134 9.10 7.48 -25.35
C GLY A 134 8.64 6.04 -25.48
N GLN A 135 9.41 5.24 -26.20
CA GLN A 135 9.09 3.84 -26.47
C GLN A 135 9.10 2.98 -25.22
N ASN A 136 9.82 3.41 -24.18
CA ASN A 136 9.89 2.68 -22.92
C ASN A 136 8.66 2.86 -22.05
N ALA A 137 7.75 3.72 -22.45
CA ALA A 137 6.51 3.93 -21.72
C ALA A 137 5.50 2.79 -21.92
N ALA A 138 5.77 1.88 -22.84
CA ALA A 138 4.91 0.71 -23.06
C ALA A 138 5.20 -0.35 -22.01
N PHE A 139 4.16 -1.03 -21.55
CA PHE A 139 4.23 -2.12 -20.60
C PHE A 139 3.60 -3.37 -21.13
#